data_05e12fc0838e8426243f8047d89b2581
#
_entry.id   05e12fc0838e8426243f8047d89b2581
#
_cell.length_a   1.000
_cell.length_b   1.000
_cell.length_c   1.000
_cell.angle_alpha   90.00
_cell.angle_beta   90.00
_cell.angle_gamma   90.00
#
_symmetry.space_group_name_H-M   'P 1'
#
loop_
_entity.id
_entity.type
_entity.pdbx_description
1 polymer ?
#
loop_
_entity_poly.entity_id
_entity_poly.type
_entity_poly.pdbx_seq_one_letter_code
_entity_poly.pdbx_strand_id
1 'polypeptide(L)'
;MRNVIPSLGAVLCAAAFVLPTTAHAVRATECTAINICYCVEQDLKGAIDTNVSKVRQAIAEQKSAGKAIGYLSIPISTVGGAYFGVNIDLAAKTKAAVEKRFGETSLWILNPGDSRFSLPSGANGADYMLQWTRALEGPSGTGDDFDFFYFSGPSDFARALGLTGEGDMEKIDALFDQRYAADEGLRKAVEQGRLSKATFRNYYGLKASVTFSYGSHDEWNILRLINAKRLGGTQFGVANQIASFYDGRPTPPSAAEQPVSNGYTGRCNF
;
A
#
# COMPACT_ATOMS: atom_id res chain seq x y z
N MET A 1 43.22 25.81 -75.64
CA MET A 1 42.30 26.23 -74.59
C MET A 1 41.93 24.95 -73.83
N ARG A 2 42.45 24.78 -72.61
CA ARG A 2 42.19 23.53 -71.76
C ARG A 2 41.19 23.94 -70.71
N ASN A 3 40.02 23.27 -70.74
CA ASN A 3 39.02 23.40 -69.69
C ASN A 3 39.42 22.57 -68.50
N VAL A 4 39.54 23.19 -67.33
CA VAL A 4 39.71 22.55 -66.02
C VAL A 4 38.34 22.44 -65.35
N ILE A 5 37.90 21.26 -65.06
CA ILE A 5 36.66 20.95 -64.29
C ILE A 5 37.07 20.83 -62.82
N PRO A 6 36.47 21.58 -61.88
CA PRO A 6 36.70 21.36 -60.44
C PRO A 6 35.87 20.18 -59.90
N SER A 7 36.54 19.27 -59.22
CA SER A 7 35.90 18.14 -58.50
C SER A 7 35.23 18.65 -57.20
N LEU A 8 33.91 18.43 -57.08
CA LEU A 8 33.17 18.58 -55.79
C LEU A 8 33.53 17.40 -54.89
N GLY A 9 34.17 17.67 -53.78
CA GLY A 9 34.34 16.73 -52.70
C GLY A 9 33.07 16.67 -51.84
N ALA A 10 32.42 15.50 -51.82
CA ALA A 10 31.30 15.24 -50.93
C ALA A 10 31.82 14.99 -49.50
N VAL A 11 31.47 15.86 -48.57
CA VAL A 11 31.70 15.66 -47.12
C VAL A 11 30.56 14.81 -46.59
N LEU A 12 30.81 13.53 -46.26
CA LEU A 12 29.88 12.69 -45.54
C LEU A 12 29.91 13.07 -44.04
N CYS A 13 28.91 13.80 -43.56
CA CYS A 13 28.63 13.93 -42.13
C CYS A 13 28.02 12.62 -41.60
N ALA A 14 28.82 11.83 -40.89
CA ALA A 14 28.32 10.68 -40.14
C ALA A 14 27.56 11.19 -38.91
N ALA A 15 26.24 11.21 -38.97
CA ALA A 15 25.39 11.43 -37.80
C ALA A 15 25.46 10.20 -36.90
N ALA A 16 26.16 10.34 -35.77
CA ALA A 16 26.14 9.32 -34.72
C ALA A 16 24.76 9.32 -34.07
N PHE A 17 23.93 8.30 -34.39
CA PHE A 17 22.70 8.01 -33.66
C PHE A 17 23.07 7.50 -32.28
N VAL A 18 23.00 8.38 -31.27
CA VAL A 18 23.02 7.98 -29.88
C VAL A 18 21.64 7.36 -29.60
N LEU A 19 21.56 6.03 -29.62
CA LEU A 19 20.37 5.32 -29.15
C LEU A 19 20.24 5.62 -27.66
N PRO A 20 19.04 6.06 -27.19
CA PRO A 20 18.81 6.17 -25.76
C PRO A 20 18.97 4.79 -25.15
N THR A 21 20.00 4.60 -24.34
CA THR A 21 20.08 3.45 -23.44
C THR A 21 18.93 3.59 -22.48
N THR A 22 17.91 2.72 -22.59
CA THR A 22 16.92 2.53 -21.55
C THR A 22 17.69 2.11 -20.30
N ALA A 23 17.89 3.03 -19.36
CA ALA A 23 18.40 2.71 -18.06
C ALA A 23 17.42 1.71 -17.45
N HIS A 24 17.79 0.45 -17.38
CA HIS A 24 17.05 -0.52 -16.59
C HIS A 24 17.10 -0.05 -15.15
N ALA A 25 15.94 0.18 -14.55
CA ALA A 25 15.84 0.50 -13.13
C ALA A 25 16.59 -0.59 -12.34
N VAL A 26 17.57 -0.16 -11.55
CA VAL A 26 18.41 -1.09 -10.79
C VAL A 26 17.65 -1.43 -9.51
N ARG A 27 17.39 -2.73 -9.31
CA ARG A 27 16.77 -3.21 -8.06
C ARG A 27 17.82 -3.54 -7.02
N ALA A 28 17.45 -3.37 -5.76
CA ALA A 28 18.26 -3.78 -4.63
C ALA A 28 17.43 -4.41 -3.54
N THR A 29 18.05 -5.32 -2.78
CA THR A 29 17.44 -5.83 -1.56
C THR A 29 17.66 -4.84 -0.43
N GLU A 30 16.56 -4.30 0.11
CA GLU A 30 16.54 -3.43 1.28
C GLU A 30 15.88 -4.17 2.45
N CYS A 31 16.56 -4.20 3.59
CA CYS A 31 16.05 -4.84 4.81
C CYS A 31 15.77 -3.78 5.89
N THR A 32 14.83 -4.09 6.77
CA THR A 32 14.30 -3.20 7.81
C THR A 32 14.82 -3.59 9.20
N ALA A 33 14.53 -2.79 10.22
CA ALA A 33 14.97 -3.01 11.60
C ALA A 33 14.36 -4.27 12.24
N ILE A 34 13.25 -4.79 11.69
CA ILE A 34 12.65 -6.07 12.08
C ILE A 34 13.05 -7.22 11.15
N ASN A 35 14.11 -7.05 10.34
CA ASN A 35 14.66 -8.05 9.42
C ASN A 35 13.71 -8.53 8.30
N ILE A 36 12.71 -7.74 7.93
CA ILE A 36 11.95 -7.94 6.71
C ILE A 36 12.71 -7.31 5.55
N CYS A 37 12.83 -8.01 4.42
CA CYS A 37 13.54 -7.53 3.24
C CYS A 37 12.61 -7.45 2.04
N TYR A 38 12.84 -6.44 1.18
CA TYR A 38 12.11 -6.20 -0.06
C TYR A 38 13.07 -6.00 -1.23
N CYS A 39 12.67 -6.45 -2.42
CA CYS A 39 13.38 -6.14 -3.67
C CYS A 39 12.78 -4.88 -4.28
N VAL A 40 13.46 -3.77 -4.15
CA VAL A 40 12.94 -2.42 -4.46
C VAL A 40 13.72 -1.72 -5.57
N GLU A 41 13.09 -0.74 -6.22
CA GLU A 41 13.72 0.13 -7.19
C GLU A 41 14.64 1.14 -6.48
N GLN A 42 15.95 1.16 -6.82
CA GLN A 42 16.93 2.00 -6.12
C GLN A 42 16.69 3.49 -6.29
N ASP A 43 16.18 3.91 -7.42
CA ASP A 43 15.87 5.32 -7.72
C ASP A 43 14.68 5.84 -6.88
N LEU A 44 13.86 4.97 -6.31
CA LEU A 44 12.76 5.35 -5.41
C LEU A 44 13.17 5.49 -3.93
N LYS A 45 14.39 5.10 -3.57
CA LYS A 45 14.83 5.12 -2.15
C LYS A 45 14.69 6.51 -1.51
N GLY A 46 15.10 7.58 -2.20
CA GLY A 46 14.96 8.94 -1.70
C GLY A 46 13.50 9.36 -1.49
N ALA A 47 12.60 8.93 -2.37
CA ALA A 47 11.16 9.18 -2.22
C ALA A 47 10.57 8.40 -1.05
N ILE A 48 10.97 7.14 -0.88
CA ILE A 48 10.58 6.30 0.26
C ILE A 48 11.01 6.96 1.58
N ASP A 49 12.27 7.34 1.74
CA ASP A 49 12.79 7.96 2.95
C ASP A 49 12.09 9.30 3.26
N THR A 50 11.80 10.09 2.22
CA THR A 50 11.04 11.34 2.33
C THR A 50 9.62 11.06 2.84
N ASN A 51 8.93 10.08 2.29
CA ASN A 51 7.56 9.75 2.70
C ASN A 51 7.51 9.16 4.11
N VAL A 52 8.48 8.31 4.49
CA VAL A 52 8.61 7.82 5.88
C VAL A 52 8.74 9.01 6.84
N SER A 53 9.53 10.02 6.50
CA SER A 53 9.67 11.23 7.31
C SER A 53 8.36 12.00 7.42
N LYS A 54 7.61 12.16 6.32
CA LYS A 54 6.27 12.80 6.33
C LYS A 54 5.27 12.05 7.19
N VAL A 55 5.26 10.71 7.12
CA VAL A 55 4.40 9.87 7.96
C VAL A 55 4.71 10.10 9.43
N ARG A 56 5.99 10.06 9.82
CA ARG A 56 6.42 10.29 11.21
C ARG A 56 6.06 11.70 11.69
N GLN A 57 6.21 12.70 10.85
CA GLN A 57 5.76 14.06 11.18
C GLN A 57 4.25 14.13 11.42
N ALA A 58 3.44 13.55 10.53
CA ALA A 58 1.99 13.51 10.69
C ALA A 58 1.57 12.79 11.98
N ILE A 59 2.25 11.68 12.34
CA ILE A 59 2.03 10.99 13.61
C ILE A 59 2.38 11.89 14.80
N ALA A 60 3.56 12.54 14.78
CA ALA A 60 4.00 13.41 15.86
C ALA A 60 3.03 14.57 16.10
N GLU A 61 2.48 15.17 15.04
CA GLU A 61 1.45 16.21 15.12
C GLU A 61 0.19 15.72 15.83
N GLN A 62 -0.28 14.51 15.54
CA GLN A 62 -1.47 13.95 16.18
C GLN A 62 -1.20 13.52 17.63
N LYS A 63 -0.02 12.98 17.92
CA LYS A 63 0.41 12.68 19.30
C LYS A 63 0.49 13.94 20.16
N SER A 64 1.04 15.02 19.61
CA SER A 64 1.09 16.32 20.32
C SER A 64 -0.30 16.91 20.60
N ALA A 65 -1.29 16.53 19.81
CA ALA A 65 -2.70 16.85 20.04
C ALA A 65 -3.38 15.88 21.04
N GLY A 66 -2.63 14.97 21.67
CA GLY A 66 -3.14 14.02 22.68
C GLY A 66 -3.92 12.84 22.11
N LYS A 67 -3.80 12.55 20.81
CA LYS A 67 -4.54 11.46 20.18
C LYS A 67 -3.78 10.14 20.26
N ALA A 68 -4.50 9.04 20.47
CA ALA A 68 -4.02 7.70 20.20
C ALA A 68 -3.86 7.49 18.69
N ILE A 69 -2.86 6.71 18.30
CA ILE A 69 -2.47 6.49 16.90
C ILE A 69 -2.79 5.07 16.49
N GLY A 70 -3.68 4.92 15.51
CA GLY A 70 -3.95 3.65 14.85
C GLY A 70 -3.34 3.57 13.45
N TYR A 71 -3.08 2.35 12.99
CA TYR A 71 -2.78 2.06 11.59
C TYR A 71 -3.93 1.29 10.96
N LEU A 72 -4.35 1.69 9.76
CA LEU A 72 -5.36 0.98 8.98
C LEU A 72 -4.69 0.07 7.95
N SER A 73 -4.76 -1.24 8.16
CA SER A 73 -4.46 -2.22 7.12
C SER A 73 -5.70 -2.45 6.28
N ILE A 74 -5.65 -2.06 5.01
CA ILE A 74 -6.75 -2.20 4.06
C ILE A 74 -6.20 -2.46 2.65
N PRO A 75 -6.79 -3.37 1.86
CA PRO A 75 -6.37 -3.61 0.49
C PRO A 75 -6.42 -2.35 -0.38
N ILE A 76 -5.27 -1.92 -0.89
CA ILE A 76 -5.19 -0.82 -1.85
C ILE A 76 -4.89 -1.33 -3.28
N SER A 77 -4.28 -2.51 -3.40
CA SER A 77 -3.87 -3.09 -4.68
C SER A 77 -5.06 -3.43 -5.59
N THR A 78 -4.77 -3.60 -6.89
CA THR A 78 -5.76 -3.92 -7.93
C THR A 78 -5.82 -5.41 -8.27
N VAL A 79 -5.37 -6.28 -7.36
CA VAL A 79 -5.34 -7.72 -7.59
C VAL A 79 -6.74 -8.33 -7.43
N GLY A 80 -7.08 -9.28 -8.30
CA GLY A 80 -8.26 -10.13 -8.14
C GLY A 80 -9.60 -9.48 -8.45
N GLY A 81 -9.62 -8.35 -9.14
CA GLY A 81 -10.86 -7.63 -9.49
C GLY A 81 -11.07 -6.34 -8.70
N ALA A 82 -10.15 -6.01 -7.80
CA ALA A 82 -10.13 -4.72 -7.12
C ALA A 82 -9.80 -3.57 -8.08
N TYR A 83 -10.29 -2.37 -7.76
CA TYR A 83 -9.96 -1.15 -8.48
C TYR A 83 -9.41 -0.09 -7.52
N PHE A 84 -8.23 0.47 -7.86
CA PHE A 84 -7.49 1.40 -7.00
C PHE A 84 -8.35 2.57 -6.50
N GLY A 85 -9.06 3.27 -7.40
CA GLY A 85 -9.88 4.42 -7.02
C GLY A 85 -11.01 4.07 -6.03
N VAL A 86 -11.62 2.90 -6.18
CA VAL A 86 -12.63 2.42 -5.23
C VAL A 86 -11.98 2.05 -3.88
N ASN A 87 -10.82 1.39 -3.91
CA ASN A 87 -10.12 1.02 -2.67
C ASN A 87 -9.68 2.24 -1.86
N ILE A 88 -9.22 3.31 -2.52
CA ILE A 88 -8.88 4.59 -1.85
C ILE A 88 -10.10 5.20 -1.15
N ASP A 89 -11.26 5.23 -1.81
CA ASP A 89 -12.50 5.74 -1.22
C ASP A 89 -12.95 4.87 -0.04
N LEU A 90 -12.84 3.55 -0.16
CA LEU A 90 -13.17 2.62 0.92
C LEU A 90 -12.22 2.77 2.10
N ALA A 91 -10.93 2.98 1.86
CA ALA A 91 -9.96 3.26 2.90
C ALA A 91 -10.31 4.55 3.68
N ALA A 92 -10.67 5.62 2.98
CA ALA A 92 -11.10 6.88 3.59
C ALA A 92 -12.38 6.70 4.43
N LYS A 93 -13.39 6.00 3.91
CA LYS A 93 -14.63 5.70 4.62
C LYS A 93 -14.41 4.82 5.85
N THR A 94 -13.57 3.78 5.71
CA THR A 94 -13.24 2.87 6.82
C THR A 94 -12.48 3.61 7.92
N LYS A 95 -11.48 4.43 7.56
CA LYS A 95 -10.79 5.33 8.51
C LYS A 95 -11.79 6.16 9.29
N ALA A 96 -12.67 6.91 8.61
CA ALA A 96 -13.66 7.76 9.25
C ALA A 96 -14.61 6.97 10.17
N ALA A 97 -15.04 5.77 9.75
CA ALA A 97 -15.91 4.92 10.56
C ALA A 97 -15.23 4.42 11.84
N VAL A 98 -13.95 4.05 11.76
CA VAL A 98 -13.18 3.61 12.94
C VAL A 98 -12.89 4.78 13.86
N GLU A 99 -12.47 5.94 13.35
CA GLU A 99 -12.26 7.15 14.16
C GLU A 99 -13.55 7.57 14.88
N LYS A 100 -14.69 7.53 14.19
CA LYS A 100 -16.00 7.81 14.80
C LYS A 100 -16.36 6.83 15.90
N ARG A 101 -16.05 5.55 15.72
CA ARG A 101 -16.33 4.49 16.71
C ARG A 101 -15.55 4.68 18.00
N PHE A 102 -14.29 5.06 17.92
CA PHE A 102 -13.39 5.19 19.08
C PHE A 102 -13.24 6.62 19.60
N GLY A 103 -13.78 7.61 18.87
CA GLY A 103 -13.74 9.04 19.22
C GLY A 103 -12.80 9.85 18.34
N GLU A 104 -13.35 10.67 17.46
CA GLU A 104 -12.60 11.47 16.47
C GLU A 104 -11.64 12.49 17.11
N THR A 105 -11.95 12.95 18.32
CA THR A 105 -11.10 13.88 19.07
C THR A 105 -9.93 13.21 19.77
N SER A 106 -10.05 11.91 20.08
CA SER A 106 -9.10 11.14 20.88
C SER A 106 -8.28 10.15 20.07
N LEU A 107 -8.64 9.95 18.80
CA LEU A 107 -8.02 8.97 17.93
C LEU A 107 -7.70 9.56 16.56
N TRP A 108 -6.57 9.15 16.01
CA TRP A 108 -6.23 9.36 14.62
C TRP A 108 -5.70 8.06 14.00
N ILE A 109 -6.14 7.77 12.78
CA ILE A 109 -5.75 6.58 12.03
C ILE A 109 -4.89 6.98 10.83
N LEU A 110 -3.70 6.41 10.75
CA LEU A 110 -2.87 6.46 9.57
C LEU A 110 -3.50 5.60 8.47
N ASN A 111 -3.89 6.24 7.36
CA ASN A 111 -4.46 5.57 6.18
C ASN A 111 -3.37 5.43 5.10
N PRO A 112 -3.00 4.20 4.68
CA PRO A 112 -2.00 4.00 3.63
C PRO A 112 -2.47 4.48 2.24
N GLY A 113 -3.78 4.68 2.06
CA GLY A 113 -4.37 5.25 0.84
C GLY A 113 -4.32 6.78 0.74
N ASP A 114 -3.74 7.47 1.71
CA ASP A 114 -3.60 8.93 1.66
C ASP A 114 -2.58 9.34 0.60
N SER A 115 -3.01 10.15 -0.37
CA SER A 115 -2.18 10.59 -1.50
C SER A 115 -0.91 11.35 -1.11
N ARG A 116 -0.87 11.94 0.09
CA ARG A 116 0.33 12.62 0.63
C ARG A 116 1.53 11.67 0.77
N PHE A 117 1.27 10.37 0.88
CA PHE A 117 2.27 9.32 1.05
C PHE A 117 2.47 8.46 -0.20
N SER A 118 1.91 8.86 -1.32
CA SER A 118 2.10 8.16 -2.59
C SER A 118 3.54 8.26 -3.07
N LEU A 119 4.06 7.14 -3.57
CA LEU A 119 5.34 7.11 -4.28
C LEU A 119 5.18 7.60 -5.72
N PRO A 120 6.27 8.02 -6.37
CA PRO A 120 6.26 8.37 -7.79
C PRO A 120 5.76 7.23 -8.68
N SER A 121 5.38 7.60 -9.91
CA SER A 121 5.02 6.62 -10.95
C SER A 121 6.16 5.61 -11.16
N GLY A 122 5.80 4.34 -11.34
CA GLY A 122 6.76 3.23 -11.47
C GLY A 122 6.96 2.43 -10.18
N ALA A 123 6.56 2.97 -9.02
CA ALA A 123 6.61 2.23 -7.77
C ALA A 123 5.72 0.99 -7.82
N ASN A 124 6.22 -0.11 -7.29
CA ASN A 124 5.53 -1.39 -7.18
C ASN A 124 5.16 -1.71 -5.71
N GLY A 125 4.54 -2.87 -5.49
CA GLY A 125 4.09 -3.26 -4.15
C GLY A 125 5.23 -3.40 -3.14
N ALA A 126 6.42 -3.85 -3.55
CA ALA A 126 7.57 -4.00 -2.66
C ALA A 126 8.12 -2.63 -2.20
N ASP A 127 8.12 -1.63 -3.10
CA ASP A 127 8.53 -0.25 -2.76
C ASP A 127 7.60 0.35 -1.72
N TYR A 128 6.29 0.21 -1.91
CA TYR A 128 5.29 0.64 -0.93
C TYR A 128 5.44 -0.13 0.39
N MET A 129 5.68 -1.43 0.35
CA MET A 129 5.82 -2.20 1.59
C MET A 129 7.11 -1.88 2.34
N LEU A 130 8.20 -1.53 1.66
CA LEU A 130 9.39 -1.00 2.33
C LEU A 130 9.08 0.33 3.05
N GLN A 131 8.38 1.25 2.37
CA GLN A 131 7.94 2.52 2.97
C GLN A 131 7.11 2.28 4.23
N TRP A 132 6.06 1.45 4.13
CA TRP A 132 5.16 1.19 5.24
C TRP A 132 5.85 0.42 6.37
N THR A 133 6.68 -0.58 6.07
CA THR A 133 7.44 -1.28 7.12
C THR A 133 8.31 -0.32 7.93
N ARG A 134 9.08 0.55 7.25
CA ARG A 134 9.92 1.55 7.91
C ARG A 134 9.12 2.56 8.74
N ALA A 135 7.93 2.92 8.28
CA ALA A 135 7.04 3.79 9.03
C ALA A 135 6.48 3.09 10.27
N LEU A 136 6.01 1.84 10.12
CA LEU A 136 5.35 1.07 11.16
C LEU A 136 6.32 0.58 12.25
N GLU A 137 7.50 0.11 11.87
CA GLU A 137 8.49 -0.38 12.84
C GLU A 137 9.13 0.74 13.67
N GLY A 138 9.15 1.97 13.13
CA GLY A 138 9.86 3.08 13.76
C GLY A 138 11.38 2.90 13.80
N PRO A 139 12.14 3.83 14.38
CA PRO A 139 13.59 3.75 14.44
C PRO A 139 14.12 2.58 15.29
N SER A 140 13.39 2.20 16.34
CA SER A 140 13.74 1.11 17.27
C SER A 140 13.37 -0.29 16.73
N GLY A 141 12.48 -0.37 15.76
CA GLY A 141 11.83 -1.60 15.30
C GLY A 141 10.78 -2.11 16.29
N THR A 142 10.29 -1.27 17.19
CA THR A 142 9.29 -1.62 18.22
C THR A 142 7.94 -0.97 18.01
N GLY A 143 7.78 -0.19 16.91
CA GLY A 143 6.52 0.44 16.56
C GLY A 143 5.97 1.37 17.63
N ASP A 144 6.83 2.13 18.32
CA ASP A 144 6.50 2.96 19.48
C ASP A 144 5.54 4.12 19.16
N ASP A 145 5.29 4.34 17.88
CA ASP A 145 4.38 5.36 17.42
C ASP A 145 2.92 4.93 17.38
N PHE A 146 2.64 3.63 17.49
CA PHE A 146 1.30 3.08 17.32
C PHE A 146 0.74 2.47 18.59
N ASP A 147 -0.53 2.77 18.87
CA ASP A 147 -1.31 2.18 19.95
C ASP A 147 -2.04 0.92 19.51
N PHE A 148 -2.48 0.86 18.22
CA PHE A 148 -3.11 -0.33 17.68
C PHE A 148 -3.02 -0.40 16.15
N PHE A 149 -3.23 -1.62 15.62
CA PHE A 149 -3.44 -1.88 14.19
C PHE A 149 -4.87 -2.35 13.96
N TYR A 150 -5.50 -1.84 12.90
CA TYR A 150 -6.84 -2.22 12.49
C TYR A 150 -6.80 -2.85 11.10
N PHE A 151 -7.08 -4.14 11.04
CA PHE A 151 -7.16 -4.93 9.82
C PHE A 151 -8.61 -4.97 9.35
N SER A 152 -8.89 -4.38 8.19
CA SER A 152 -10.25 -4.32 7.64
C SER A 152 -10.71 -5.67 7.14
N GLY A 153 -11.91 -6.05 7.56
CA GLY A 153 -12.56 -7.28 7.19
C GLY A 153 -13.79 -7.08 6.30
N PRO A 154 -14.51 -8.18 5.98
CA PRO A 154 -15.67 -8.13 5.10
C PRO A 154 -16.77 -7.17 5.58
N SER A 155 -17.00 -7.08 6.89
CA SER A 155 -18.03 -6.18 7.43
C SER A 155 -17.69 -4.70 7.27
N ASP A 156 -16.40 -4.35 7.30
CA ASP A 156 -15.95 -2.97 7.05
C ASP A 156 -16.20 -2.59 5.59
N PHE A 157 -15.87 -3.48 4.65
CA PHE A 157 -16.15 -3.29 3.23
C PHE A 157 -17.65 -3.21 2.95
N ALA A 158 -18.45 -4.12 3.51
CA ALA A 158 -19.90 -4.10 3.38
C ALA A 158 -20.46 -2.76 3.86
N ARG A 159 -20.06 -2.31 5.03
CA ARG A 159 -20.49 -1.01 5.61
C ARG A 159 -20.08 0.17 4.71
N ALA A 160 -18.84 0.19 4.23
CA ALA A 160 -18.32 1.28 3.40
C ALA A 160 -18.98 1.35 2.01
N LEU A 161 -19.48 0.20 1.52
CA LEU A 161 -20.23 0.07 0.26
C LEU A 161 -21.75 0.20 0.44
N GLY A 162 -22.25 0.25 1.68
CA GLY A 162 -23.69 0.28 1.96
C GLY A 162 -24.40 -1.04 1.67
N LEU A 163 -23.68 -2.17 1.79
CA LEU A 163 -24.23 -3.50 1.61
C LEU A 163 -24.98 -3.94 2.89
N THR A 164 -26.11 -4.60 2.71
CA THR A 164 -27.02 -4.97 3.82
C THR A 164 -27.42 -6.45 3.80
N GLY A 165 -26.94 -7.22 2.84
CA GLY A 165 -27.34 -8.59 2.57
C GLY A 165 -28.48 -8.73 1.56
N GLU A 166 -29.12 -7.62 1.20
CA GLU A 166 -30.24 -7.61 0.24
C GLU A 166 -29.91 -6.72 -0.96
N GLY A 167 -29.96 -7.29 -2.16
CA GLY A 167 -29.65 -6.60 -3.40
C GLY A 167 -28.19 -6.13 -3.49
N ASP A 168 -27.26 -6.79 -2.79
CA ASP A 168 -25.89 -6.33 -2.68
C ASP A 168 -25.11 -6.45 -4.00
N MET A 169 -25.39 -7.50 -4.78
CA MET A 169 -24.76 -7.68 -6.10
C MET A 169 -25.17 -6.60 -7.08
N GLU A 170 -26.44 -6.20 -7.06
CA GLU A 170 -26.99 -5.11 -7.86
C GLU A 170 -26.39 -3.77 -7.47
N LYS A 171 -26.18 -3.52 -6.17
CA LYS A 171 -25.50 -2.31 -5.66
C LYS A 171 -24.05 -2.24 -6.14
N ILE A 172 -23.33 -3.36 -6.09
CA ILE A 172 -21.93 -3.44 -6.57
C ILE A 172 -21.88 -3.24 -8.09
N ASP A 173 -22.81 -3.81 -8.82
CA ASP A 173 -22.93 -3.62 -10.28
C ASP A 173 -23.22 -2.17 -10.65
N ALA A 174 -24.14 -1.52 -9.91
CA ALA A 174 -24.44 -0.10 -10.10
C ALA A 174 -23.21 0.78 -9.78
N LEU A 175 -22.45 0.46 -8.74
CA LEU A 175 -21.19 1.13 -8.42
C LEU A 175 -20.18 0.99 -9.57
N PHE A 176 -20.05 -0.21 -10.14
CA PHE A 176 -19.19 -0.43 -11.31
C PHE A 176 -19.62 0.45 -12.47
N ASP A 177 -20.91 0.44 -12.84
CA ASP A 177 -21.43 1.21 -13.96
C ASP A 177 -21.25 2.73 -13.77
N GLN A 178 -21.52 3.22 -12.56
CA GLN A 178 -21.26 4.63 -12.19
C GLN A 178 -19.77 5.00 -12.35
N ARG A 179 -18.87 4.16 -11.85
CA ARG A 179 -17.43 4.39 -11.96
C ARG A 179 -16.96 4.26 -13.40
N TYR A 180 -17.43 3.28 -14.15
CA TYR A 180 -17.08 3.09 -15.56
C TYR A 180 -17.47 4.31 -16.40
N ALA A 181 -18.61 4.92 -16.13
CA ALA A 181 -19.03 6.15 -16.81
C ALA A 181 -18.14 7.35 -16.49
N ALA A 182 -17.66 7.49 -15.25
CA ALA A 182 -16.96 8.67 -14.77
C ALA A 182 -15.42 8.57 -14.80
N ASP A 183 -14.85 7.36 -14.73
CA ASP A 183 -13.42 7.14 -14.50
C ASP A 183 -12.74 6.54 -15.74
N GLU A 184 -11.88 7.34 -16.37
CA GLU A 184 -11.12 6.92 -17.56
C GLU A 184 -10.13 5.77 -17.24
N GLY A 185 -9.55 5.75 -16.03
CA GLY A 185 -8.64 4.70 -15.60
C GLY A 185 -9.34 3.34 -15.51
N LEU A 186 -10.59 3.34 -15.02
CA LEU A 186 -11.40 2.11 -14.97
C LEU A 186 -11.76 1.66 -16.40
N ARG A 187 -12.18 2.58 -17.28
CA ARG A 187 -12.46 2.23 -18.70
C ARG A 187 -11.23 1.59 -19.35
N LYS A 188 -10.06 2.21 -19.23
CA LYS A 188 -8.80 1.65 -19.75
C LYS A 188 -8.46 0.27 -19.15
N ALA A 189 -8.69 0.06 -17.87
CA ALA A 189 -8.45 -1.24 -17.23
C ALA A 189 -9.37 -2.34 -17.82
N VAL A 190 -10.63 -2.00 -18.12
CA VAL A 190 -11.59 -2.91 -18.74
C VAL A 190 -11.22 -3.19 -20.21
N GLU A 191 -10.92 -2.17 -21.00
CA GLU A 191 -10.50 -2.28 -22.39
C GLU A 191 -9.24 -3.14 -22.57
N GLN A 192 -8.32 -3.07 -21.60
CA GLN A 192 -7.10 -3.87 -21.56
C GLN A 192 -7.30 -5.27 -20.99
N GLY A 193 -8.52 -5.68 -20.66
CA GLY A 193 -8.85 -6.98 -20.12
C GLY A 193 -8.31 -7.24 -18.69
N ARG A 194 -7.82 -6.20 -18.00
CA ARG A 194 -7.30 -6.31 -16.62
C ARG A 194 -8.41 -6.37 -15.57
N LEU A 195 -9.58 -5.89 -15.89
CA LEU A 195 -10.75 -5.84 -15.04
C LEU A 195 -12.02 -6.09 -15.86
N SER A 196 -13.03 -6.72 -15.25
CA SER A 196 -14.37 -6.84 -15.82
C SER A 196 -15.41 -6.57 -14.72
N LYS A 197 -16.65 -6.26 -15.11
CA LYS A 197 -17.76 -6.11 -14.16
C LYS A 197 -17.92 -7.36 -13.28
N ALA A 198 -17.75 -8.56 -13.84
CA ALA A 198 -17.85 -9.81 -13.11
C ALA A 198 -16.73 -9.99 -12.07
N THR A 199 -15.48 -9.69 -12.44
CA THR A 199 -14.34 -9.77 -11.48
C THR A 199 -14.45 -8.70 -10.40
N PHE A 200 -14.92 -7.50 -10.73
CA PHE A 200 -15.20 -6.42 -9.78
C PHE A 200 -16.27 -6.84 -8.77
N ARG A 201 -17.40 -7.35 -9.24
CA ARG A 201 -18.49 -7.87 -8.40
C ARG A 201 -18.01 -8.96 -7.46
N ASN A 202 -17.28 -9.95 -8.01
CA ASN A 202 -16.74 -11.06 -7.20
C ASN A 202 -15.76 -10.59 -6.14
N TYR A 203 -14.94 -9.57 -6.45
CA TYR A 203 -14.02 -9.03 -5.47
C TYR A 203 -14.77 -8.33 -4.34
N TYR A 204 -15.57 -7.32 -4.65
CA TYR A 204 -16.25 -6.51 -3.61
C TYR A 204 -17.38 -7.23 -2.89
N GLY A 205 -17.97 -8.22 -3.51
CA GLY A 205 -19.02 -9.04 -2.88
C GLY A 205 -18.52 -10.20 -2.04
N LEU A 206 -17.32 -10.73 -2.35
CA LEU A 206 -16.88 -12.01 -1.75
C LEU A 206 -15.47 -11.99 -1.14
N LYS A 207 -14.57 -11.11 -1.61
CA LYS A 207 -13.14 -11.18 -1.29
C LYS A 207 -12.58 -9.94 -0.62
N ALA A 208 -13.29 -8.82 -0.63
CA ALA A 208 -12.77 -7.56 -0.13
C ALA A 208 -12.50 -7.64 1.38
N SER A 209 -11.26 -7.92 1.71
CA SER A 209 -10.72 -7.96 3.07
C SER A 209 -9.19 -8.06 3.02
N VAL A 210 -8.52 -7.80 4.13
CA VAL A 210 -7.06 -7.98 4.28
C VAL A 210 -6.61 -9.41 3.95
N THR A 211 -7.46 -10.42 4.13
CA THR A 211 -7.17 -11.83 3.84
C THR A 211 -6.78 -12.08 2.37
N PHE A 212 -7.22 -11.22 1.46
CA PHE A 212 -6.93 -11.33 0.02
C PHE A 212 -6.00 -10.22 -0.47
N SER A 213 -5.17 -9.65 0.41
CA SER A 213 -4.25 -8.57 0.10
C SER A 213 -2.81 -8.92 0.45
N TYR A 214 -1.93 -8.95 -0.53
CA TYR A 214 -0.50 -9.18 -0.30
C TYR A 214 0.13 -8.15 0.64
N GLY A 215 -0.19 -6.87 0.48
CA GLY A 215 0.31 -5.82 1.37
C GLY A 215 -0.16 -6.04 2.81
N SER A 216 -1.44 -6.37 3.00
CA SER A 216 -1.99 -6.60 4.34
C SER A 216 -1.43 -7.86 5.01
N HIS A 217 -1.03 -8.88 4.23
CA HIS A 217 -0.31 -10.03 4.77
C HIS A 217 1.07 -9.61 5.33
N ASP A 218 1.80 -8.79 4.60
CA ASP A 218 3.07 -8.26 5.10
C ASP A 218 2.83 -7.39 6.33
N GLU A 219 1.80 -6.54 6.36
CA GLU A 219 1.45 -5.70 7.52
C GLU A 219 1.10 -6.51 8.76
N TRP A 220 0.42 -7.65 8.60
CA TRP A 220 0.17 -8.59 9.68
C TRP A 220 1.48 -9.18 10.23
N ASN A 221 2.36 -9.63 9.36
CA ASN A 221 3.66 -10.17 9.74
C ASN A 221 4.56 -9.10 10.37
N ILE A 222 4.48 -7.83 9.92
CA ILE A 222 5.17 -6.68 10.53
C ILE A 222 4.72 -6.51 11.97
N LEU A 223 3.41 -6.42 12.23
CA LEU A 223 2.86 -6.29 13.58
C LEU A 223 3.31 -7.45 14.48
N ARG A 224 3.25 -8.68 13.98
CA ARG A 224 3.70 -9.87 14.72
C ARG A 224 5.16 -9.78 15.13
N LEU A 225 6.04 -9.36 14.23
CA LEU A 225 7.49 -9.22 14.51
C LEU A 225 7.78 -8.06 15.47
N ILE A 226 7.08 -6.94 15.33
CA ILE A 226 7.14 -5.83 16.28
C ILE A 226 6.73 -6.32 17.67
N ASN A 227 5.61 -7.01 17.79
CA ASN A 227 5.12 -7.53 19.06
C ASN A 227 6.04 -8.60 19.67
N ALA A 228 6.63 -9.48 18.85
CA ALA A 228 7.64 -10.44 19.30
C ALA A 228 8.89 -9.73 19.88
N LYS A 229 9.33 -8.64 19.23
CA LYS A 229 10.45 -7.83 19.72
C LYS A 229 10.12 -7.12 21.04
N ARG A 230 8.90 -6.60 21.19
CA ARG A 230 8.41 -6.00 22.44
C ARG A 230 8.36 -7.01 23.59
N LEU A 231 7.91 -8.24 23.33
CA LEU A 231 7.86 -9.32 24.33
C LEU A 231 9.25 -9.72 24.82
N GLY A 232 10.25 -9.77 23.92
CA GLY A 232 11.63 -10.12 24.27
C GLY A 232 12.35 -9.07 25.12
N GLY A 233 11.84 -7.85 25.21
CA GLY A 233 12.47 -6.70 25.89
C GLY A 233 11.90 -6.32 27.25
N THR A 234 10.76 -6.91 27.69
CA THR A 234 10.05 -6.43 28.89
C THR A 234 9.56 -7.55 29.82
N GLN A 235 9.53 -7.24 31.12
CA GLN A 235 8.93 -8.11 32.14
C GLN A 235 7.39 -8.03 32.17
N PHE A 236 6.74 -7.25 31.28
CA PHE A 236 5.29 -7.02 31.27
C PHE A 236 4.54 -7.89 30.26
N GLY A 237 5.22 -8.72 29.49
CA GLY A 237 4.58 -9.70 28.60
C GLY A 237 3.56 -9.11 27.62
N VAL A 238 2.39 -9.71 27.55
CA VAL A 238 1.30 -9.35 26.61
C VAL A 238 0.84 -7.89 26.75
N ALA A 239 0.93 -7.30 27.94
CA ALA A 239 0.50 -5.91 28.18
C ALA A 239 1.33 -4.86 27.41
N ASN A 240 2.52 -5.22 26.93
CA ASN A 240 3.36 -4.34 26.12
C ASN A 240 3.17 -4.50 24.61
N GLN A 241 2.34 -5.42 24.17
CA GLN A 241 2.05 -5.61 22.74
C GLN A 241 1.18 -4.48 22.20
N ILE A 242 1.38 -4.12 20.93
CA ILE A 242 0.45 -3.26 20.21
C ILE A 242 -0.83 -4.05 19.99
N ALA A 243 -1.96 -3.47 20.38
CA ALA A 243 -3.27 -4.08 20.17
C ALA A 243 -3.58 -4.23 18.68
N SER A 244 -4.38 -5.24 18.34
CA SER A 244 -4.87 -5.41 16.97
C SER A 244 -6.36 -5.72 16.93
N PHE A 245 -6.98 -5.27 15.85
CA PHE A 245 -8.39 -5.52 15.54
C PHE A 245 -8.49 -6.12 14.14
N TYR A 246 -9.39 -7.05 13.96
CA TYR A 246 -9.81 -7.57 12.66
C TYR A 246 -11.33 -7.46 12.54
N ASP A 247 -11.80 -6.86 11.46
CA ASP A 247 -13.23 -6.67 11.16
C ASP A 247 -14.02 -6.07 12.35
N GLY A 248 -13.41 -5.10 13.02
CA GLY A 248 -14.02 -4.42 14.17
C GLY A 248 -13.95 -5.17 15.50
N ARG A 249 -13.29 -6.32 15.58
CA ARG A 249 -13.16 -7.13 16.80
C ARG A 249 -11.70 -7.19 17.25
N PRO A 250 -11.43 -7.18 18.56
CA PRO A 250 -10.08 -7.42 19.04
C PRO A 250 -9.56 -8.77 18.53
N THR A 251 -8.31 -8.79 18.06
CA THR A 251 -7.66 -10.03 17.63
C THR A 251 -7.09 -10.72 18.88
N PRO A 252 -7.42 -12.01 19.12
CA PRO A 252 -6.80 -12.75 20.23
C PRO A 252 -5.27 -12.79 20.09
N PRO A 253 -4.50 -12.67 21.18
CA PRO A 253 -3.04 -12.71 21.15
C PRO A 253 -2.48 -13.93 20.42
N SER A 254 -3.05 -15.12 20.66
CA SER A 254 -2.66 -16.37 19.98
C SER A 254 -2.82 -16.33 18.45
N ALA A 255 -3.83 -15.63 17.95
CA ALA A 255 -4.00 -15.42 16.51
C ALA A 255 -3.03 -14.37 15.97
N ALA A 256 -2.78 -13.29 16.72
CA ALA A 256 -1.85 -12.23 16.34
C ALA A 256 -0.38 -12.71 16.29
N GLU A 257 -0.04 -13.81 16.97
CA GLU A 257 1.29 -14.41 16.96
C GLU A 257 1.53 -15.33 15.74
N GLN A 258 0.46 -15.77 15.05
CA GLN A 258 0.60 -16.67 13.91
C GLN A 258 1.01 -15.92 12.65
N PRO A 259 2.05 -16.39 11.92
CA PRO A 259 2.41 -15.81 10.63
C PRO A 259 1.36 -16.14 9.57
N VAL A 260 1.18 -15.21 8.63
CA VAL A 260 0.46 -15.48 7.38
C VAL A 260 1.47 -15.57 6.22
N SER A 261 0.99 -16.01 5.05
CA SER A 261 1.84 -16.05 3.86
C SER A 261 2.42 -14.66 3.55
N ASN A 262 3.67 -14.61 3.09
CA ASN A 262 4.29 -13.36 2.67
C ASN A 262 3.56 -12.78 1.45
N GLY A 263 3.49 -11.44 1.41
CA GLY A 263 2.98 -10.68 0.29
C GLY A 263 4.09 -10.29 -0.69
N TYR A 264 4.72 -9.16 -0.45
CA TYR A 264 5.83 -8.61 -1.25
C TYR A 264 7.20 -8.84 -0.61
N THR A 265 7.22 -9.42 0.59
CA THR A 265 8.46 -9.72 1.31
C THR A 265 9.32 -10.70 0.48
N GLY A 266 10.57 -10.32 0.22
CA GLY A 266 11.54 -11.14 -0.52
C GLY A 266 12.82 -10.40 -0.84
N ARG A 267 13.85 -11.16 -1.22
CA ARG A 267 15.13 -10.62 -1.70
C ARG A 267 15.13 -10.60 -3.23
N CYS A 268 15.91 -9.69 -3.81
CA CYS A 268 16.15 -9.73 -5.24
C CYS A 268 16.89 -11.03 -5.61
N ASN A 269 16.38 -11.73 -6.58
CA ASN A 269 17.06 -12.85 -7.24
C ASN A 269 17.67 -12.30 -8.53
N PHE A 270 18.98 -12.22 -8.60
CA PHE A 270 19.77 -11.82 -9.78
C PHE A 270 20.33 -13.08 -10.47
#